data_48e6dd3f1fbd7f8c8b8396a52638d32c
#
_entry.id   48e6dd3f1fbd7f8c8b8396a52638d32c
#
_cell.length_a   1.000
_cell.length_b   1.000
_cell.length_c   1.000
_cell.angle_alpha   90.00
_cell.angle_beta   90.00
_cell.angle_gamma   90.00
#
_symmetry.space_group_name_H-M   'P 1'
#
loop_
_entity.id
_entity.type
_entity.pdbx_description
1 polymer ?
#
loop_
_entity_poly.entity_id
_entity_poly.type
_entity_poly.pdbx_seq_one_letter_code
_entity_poly.pdbx_strand_id
1 'polypeptide(L)'
;MTNIQKLEASGYTRFSAPAKLNLFLKVINKRKDGYHNIQSVFQLIDLHDDIFIKLREKDKQINIKNSSLLIKPENDLTFKAAQLMLIDRQLGADIVINKNIPIGAGLGGGSSNAATVIMAINKLGKINMSKIDLIKHGLRLGADIPFFINGKNAWVEGIGELLNDIKITNSTYVVIVPNLSINTKTIFS
;
A
#
# COMPACT_ATOMS: atom_id res chain seq x y z
N MET A 1 8.80 23.75 15.43
CA MET A 1 8.00 22.53 15.22
C MET A 1 8.08 22.13 13.77
N THR A 2 8.46 20.88 13.49
CA THR A 2 8.43 20.31 12.13
C THR A 2 6.98 20.14 11.66
N ASN A 3 6.77 19.97 10.35
CA ASN A 3 5.42 19.71 9.81
C ASN A 3 4.79 18.42 10.40
N ILE A 4 5.62 17.42 10.68
CA ILE A 4 5.22 16.17 11.35
C ILE A 4 4.68 16.43 12.75
N GLN A 5 5.44 17.16 13.58
CA GLN A 5 5.02 17.50 14.94
C GLN A 5 3.71 18.31 14.97
N LYS A 6 3.47 19.19 13.97
CA LYS A 6 2.21 19.92 13.86
C LYS A 6 1.01 19.01 13.56
N LEU A 7 1.19 18.01 12.69
CA LEU A 7 0.14 17.04 12.38
C LEU A 7 -0.20 16.19 13.61
N GLU A 8 0.81 15.65 14.29
CA GLU A 8 0.61 14.85 15.51
C GLU A 8 -0.08 15.66 16.61
N ALA A 9 0.32 16.89 16.84
CA ALA A 9 -0.33 17.81 17.79
C ALA A 9 -1.79 18.13 17.39
N SER A 10 -2.14 18.02 16.10
CA SER A 10 -3.50 18.21 15.57
C SER A 10 -4.35 16.93 15.63
N GLY A 11 -3.86 15.86 16.28
CA GLY A 11 -4.58 14.59 16.51
C GLY A 11 -4.47 13.60 15.37
N TYR A 12 -3.51 13.76 14.47
CA TYR A 12 -3.19 12.72 13.49
C TYR A 12 -2.29 11.64 14.11
N THR A 13 -2.54 10.40 13.73
CA THR A 13 -1.66 9.27 14.04
C THR A 13 -0.80 8.96 12.82
N ARG A 14 0.53 8.86 13.02
CA ARG A 14 1.50 8.52 11.96
C ARG A 14 1.65 7.03 11.80
N PHE A 15 1.75 6.59 10.55
CA PHE A 15 2.04 5.21 10.12
C PHE A 15 3.10 5.24 9.03
N SER A 16 4.03 4.28 9.04
CA SER A 16 5.00 4.09 7.97
C SER A 16 4.46 3.07 6.97
N ALA A 17 4.53 3.41 5.68
CA ALA A 17 4.14 2.57 4.56
C ALA A 17 5.40 2.16 3.79
N PRO A 18 6.00 0.96 4.06
CA PRO A 18 7.29 0.57 3.51
C PRO A 18 7.20 0.27 2.01
N ALA A 19 8.31 0.45 1.29
CA ALA A 19 8.47 -0.04 -0.08
C ALA A 19 8.82 -1.54 -0.09
N LYS A 20 8.78 -2.15 -1.28
CA LYS A 20 9.24 -3.52 -1.52
C LYS A 20 10.19 -3.58 -2.70
N LEU A 21 11.00 -4.63 -2.71
CA LEU A 21 11.74 -5.07 -3.89
C LEU A 21 11.24 -6.44 -4.33
N ASN A 22 11.24 -6.68 -5.65
CA ASN A 22 11.21 -8.01 -6.20
C ASN A 22 12.67 -8.46 -6.34
N LEU A 23 13.15 -9.40 -5.51
CA LEU A 23 14.52 -9.90 -5.63
C LEU A 23 14.71 -10.74 -6.90
N PHE A 24 13.65 -11.34 -7.38
CA PHE A 24 13.47 -11.84 -8.73
C PHE A 24 11.97 -11.82 -9.08
N LEU A 25 11.64 -11.94 -10.34
CA LEU A 25 10.28 -12.11 -10.84
C LEU A 25 10.31 -13.02 -12.07
N LYS A 26 9.55 -14.10 -12.01
CA LYS A 26 9.36 -15.02 -13.12
C LYS A 26 7.88 -15.05 -13.49
N VAL A 27 7.57 -14.78 -14.73
CA VAL A 27 6.24 -14.97 -15.31
C VAL A 27 6.14 -16.44 -15.70
N ILE A 28 5.14 -17.16 -15.18
CA ILE A 28 4.94 -18.60 -15.41
C ILE A 28 4.05 -18.81 -16.64
N ASN A 29 2.88 -18.17 -16.65
CA ASN A 29 1.93 -18.23 -17.76
C ASN A 29 0.94 -17.07 -17.70
N LYS A 30 0.26 -16.86 -18.82
CA LYS A 30 -0.88 -15.92 -18.90
C LYS A 30 -2.17 -16.67 -18.60
N ARG A 31 -3.01 -16.09 -17.76
CA ARG A 31 -4.32 -16.62 -17.38
C ARG A 31 -5.41 -16.17 -18.36
N LYS A 32 -6.54 -16.88 -18.36
CA LYS A 32 -7.71 -16.50 -19.17
C LYS A 32 -8.35 -15.18 -18.74
N ASP A 33 -8.17 -14.75 -17.49
CA ASP A 33 -8.67 -13.49 -16.94
C ASP A 33 -7.78 -12.28 -17.28
N GLY A 34 -6.70 -12.50 -18.06
CA GLY A 34 -5.76 -11.47 -18.49
C GLY A 34 -4.61 -11.21 -17.53
N TYR A 35 -4.63 -11.77 -16.32
CA TYR A 35 -3.51 -11.73 -15.38
C TYR A 35 -2.42 -12.76 -15.76
N HIS A 36 -1.28 -12.65 -15.10
CA HIS A 36 -0.18 -13.60 -15.24
C HIS A 36 0.08 -14.29 -13.91
N ASN A 37 0.24 -15.60 -13.93
CA ASN A 37 0.80 -16.31 -12.79
C ASN A 37 2.30 -15.99 -12.72
N ILE A 38 2.74 -15.62 -11.54
CA ILE A 38 4.14 -15.26 -11.27
C ILE A 38 4.71 -16.10 -10.16
N GLN A 39 6.04 -16.16 -10.11
CA GLN A 39 6.82 -16.53 -8.94
C GLN A 39 7.80 -15.40 -8.64
N SER A 40 7.87 -15.01 -7.38
CA SER A 40 8.75 -13.91 -6.96
C SER A 40 9.17 -14.06 -5.50
N VAL A 41 10.18 -13.29 -5.11
CA VAL A 41 10.48 -13.02 -3.70
C VAL A 41 10.26 -11.55 -3.46
N PHE A 42 9.31 -11.21 -2.60
CA PHE A 42 9.08 -9.84 -2.17
C PHE A 42 9.80 -9.57 -0.86
N GLN A 43 10.58 -8.50 -0.83
CA GLN A 43 11.28 -8.04 0.35
C GLN A 43 10.87 -6.61 0.70
N LEU A 44 10.47 -6.39 1.95
CA LEU A 44 10.28 -5.06 2.50
C LEU A 44 11.64 -4.37 2.69
N ILE A 45 11.67 -3.06 2.45
CA ILE A 45 12.86 -2.22 2.64
C ILE A 45 12.51 -1.00 3.49
N ASP A 46 13.52 -0.34 4.07
CA ASP A 46 13.34 0.79 4.99
C ASP A 46 12.85 2.08 4.32
N LEU A 47 12.94 2.18 2.99
CA LEU A 47 12.32 3.29 2.25
C LEU A 47 10.81 3.23 2.45
N HIS A 48 10.20 4.30 2.94
CA HIS A 48 8.77 4.33 3.23
C HIS A 48 8.16 5.70 3.01
N ASP A 49 6.85 5.72 2.73
CA ASP A 49 6.01 6.92 2.83
C ASP A 49 5.50 7.09 4.25
N ASP A 50 5.26 8.33 4.68
CA ASP A 50 4.59 8.62 5.93
C ASP A 50 3.10 8.89 5.67
N ILE A 51 2.25 8.15 6.36
CA ILE A 51 0.79 8.30 6.31
C ILE A 51 0.31 8.83 7.66
N PHE A 52 -0.36 9.96 7.65
CA PHE A 52 -0.98 10.56 8.83
C PHE A 52 -2.50 10.43 8.70
N ILE A 53 -3.16 9.85 9.69
CA ILE A 53 -4.59 9.59 9.66
C ILE A 53 -5.25 10.15 10.92
N LYS A 54 -6.36 10.86 10.71
CA LYS A 54 -7.27 11.28 11.76
C LYS A 54 -8.68 10.87 11.38
N LEU A 55 -9.33 10.04 12.19
CA LEU A 55 -10.74 9.71 12.01
C LEU A 55 -11.61 10.83 12.61
N ARG A 56 -12.75 11.07 11.96
CA ARG A 56 -13.78 12.01 12.42
C ARG A 56 -15.08 11.26 12.66
N GLU A 57 -15.76 11.61 13.74
CA GLU A 57 -17.10 11.13 14.03
C GLU A 57 -18.16 11.95 13.30
N LYS A 58 -19.32 11.34 13.00
CA LYS A 58 -20.52 11.98 12.45
C LYS A 58 -20.36 12.61 11.04
N ASP A 59 -19.27 12.31 10.36
CA ASP A 59 -18.94 12.85 9.05
C ASP A 59 -18.38 11.70 8.19
N LYS A 60 -18.97 11.48 7.02
CA LYS A 60 -18.58 10.39 6.10
C LYS A 60 -17.57 10.83 5.05
N GLN A 61 -17.06 12.04 5.12
CA GLN A 61 -16.15 12.57 4.11
C GLN A 61 -14.75 11.97 4.26
N ILE A 62 -14.12 11.69 3.15
CA ILE A 62 -12.73 11.25 3.06
C ILE A 62 -11.94 12.35 2.38
N ASN A 63 -11.05 12.97 3.12
CA ASN A 63 -10.15 14.00 2.62
C ASN A 63 -8.74 13.44 2.54
N ILE A 64 -8.12 13.52 1.34
CA ILE A 64 -6.73 13.11 1.15
C ILE A 64 -5.92 14.30 0.67
N LYS A 65 -4.81 14.56 1.38
CA LYS A 65 -3.77 15.48 0.96
C LYS A 65 -2.51 14.67 0.67
N ASN A 66 -2.16 14.58 -0.61
CA ASN A 66 -0.95 13.90 -1.06
C ASN A 66 0.11 14.96 -1.42
N SER A 67 1.36 14.77 -0.97
CA SER A 67 2.48 15.66 -1.35
C SER A 67 2.81 15.56 -2.84
N SER A 68 2.37 14.50 -3.53
CA SER A 68 2.45 14.35 -4.98
C SER A 68 1.10 14.70 -5.62
N LEU A 69 1.08 15.68 -6.50
CA LEU A 69 -0.11 16.11 -7.25
C LEU A 69 -0.40 15.24 -8.49
N LEU A 70 0.35 14.17 -8.71
CA LEU A 70 0.31 13.36 -9.94
C LEU A 70 -0.86 12.38 -10.02
N ILE A 71 -1.56 12.12 -8.92
CA ILE A 71 -2.63 11.10 -8.87
C ILE A 71 -3.96 11.80 -8.60
N LYS A 72 -4.91 11.62 -9.50
CA LYS A 72 -6.29 12.08 -9.28
C LYS A 72 -6.93 11.27 -8.14
N PRO A 73 -7.75 11.89 -7.26
CA PRO A 73 -8.36 11.22 -6.11
C PRO A 73 -9.09 9.91 -6.45
N GLU A 74 -9.83 9.90 -7.56
CA GLU A 74 -10.58 8.73 -8.02
C GLU A 74 -9.70 7.53 -8.42
N ASN A 75 -8.42 7.78 -8.71
CA ASN A 75 -7.43 6.75 -9.06
C ASN A 75 -6.48 6.42 -7.89
N ASP A 76 -6.57 7.14 -6.79
CA ASP A 76 -5.72 6.91 -5.62
C ASP A 76 -6.19 5.66 -4.86
N LEU A 77 -5.33 4.65 -4.81
CA LEU A 77 -5.59 3.42 -4.05
C LEU A 77 -5.82 3.69 -2.56
N THR A 78 -5.22 4.75 -2.02
CA THR A 78 -5.41 5.20 -0.64
C THR A 78 -6.85 5.65 -0.39
N PHE A 79 -7.41 6.43 -1.33
CA PHE A 79 -8.81 6.85 -1.28
C PHE A 79 -9.76 5.65 -1.33
N LYS A 80 -9.54 4.73 -2.28
CA LYS A 80 -10.33 3.50 -2.41
C LYS A 80 -10.24 2.62 -1.16
N ALA A 81 -9.07 2.53 -0.55
CA ALA A 81 -8.85 1.80 0.69
C ALA A 81 -9.64 2.41 1.86
N ALA A 82 -9.58 3.73 2.02
CA ALA A 82 -10.35 4.44 3.04
C ALA A 82 -11.86 4.28 2.80
N GLN A 83 -12.33 4.45 1.57
CA GLN A 83 -13.73 4.26 1.19
C GLN A 83 -14.22 2.84 1.52
N LEU A 84 -13.45 1.81 1.15
CA LEU A 84 -13.76 0.41 1.43
C LEU A 84 -13.93 0.13 2.92
N MET A 85 -13.06 0.73 3.76
CA MET A 85 -13.08 0.52 5.21
C MET A 85 -14.17 1.31 5.94
N LEU A 86 -14.69 2.38 5.34
CA LEU A 86 -15.62 3.32 5.99
C LEU A 86 -17.04 3.29 5.41
N ILE A 87 -17.29 2.52 4.33
CA ILE A 87 -18.55 2.58 3.54
C ILE A 87 -19.83 2.47 4.38
N ASP A 88 -19.84 1.59 5.36
CA ASP A 88 -21.01 1.33 6.22
C ASP A 88 -20.88 1.96 7.62
N ARG A 89 -20.00 2.97 7.76
CA ARG A 89 -19.69 3.57 9.06
C ARG A 89 -20.04 5.05 9.09
N GLN A 90 -20.37 5.55 10.28
CA GLN A 90 -20.57 6.98 10.52
C GLN A 90 -19.23 7.67 10.86
N LEU A 91 -18.18 7.37 10.08
CA LEU A 91 -16.83 7.86 10.26
C LEU A 91 -16.33 8.48 8.96
N GLY A 92 -15.67 9.63 9.08
CA GLY A 92 -14.86 10.23 8.04
C GLY A 92 -13.38 10.09 8.36
N ALA A 93 -12.52 10.41 7.40
CA ALA A 93 -11.08 10.38 7.57
C ALA A 93 -10.38 11.56 6.89
N ASP A 94 -9.45 12.18 7.61
CA ASP A 94 -8.44 13.06 7.04
C ASP A 94 -7.12 12.29 6.93
N ILE A 95 -6.59 12.21 5.72
CA ILE A 95 -5.37 11.45 5.42
C ILE A 95 -4.37 12.39 4.75
N VAL A 96 -3.17 12.47 5.32
CA VAL A 96 -2.05 13.20 4.71
C VAL A 96 -0.96 12.21 4.35
N ILE A 97 -0.51 12.24 3.10
CA ILE A 97 0.52 11.35 2.57
C ILE A 97 1.77 12.18 2.27
N ASN A 98 2.87 11.81 2.92
CA ASN A 98 4.19 12.35 2.64
C ASN A 98 4.97 11.33 1.80
N LYS A 99 5.06 11.57 0.48
CA LYS A 99 5.64 10.64 -0.48
C LYS A 99 7.17 10.72 -0.48
N ASN A 100 7.81 9.59 -0.16
CA ASN A 100 9.25 9.37 -0.28
C ASN A 100 9.55 8.26 -1.30
N ILE A 101 8.62 7.30 -1.48
CA ILE A 101 8.75 6.24 -2.47
C ILE A 101 8.48 6.81 -3.86
N PRO A 102 9.42 6.71 -4.82
CA PRO A 102 9.23 7.17 -6.19
C PRO A 102 8.00 6.54 -6.86
N ILE A 103 7.19 7.37 -7.52
CA ILE A 103 5.99 6.92 -8.22
C ILE A 103 6.38 6.19 -9.50
N GLY A 104 5.73 5.05 -9.76
CA GLY A 104 5.96 4.28 -10.99
C GLY A 104 7.25 3.47 -11.02
N ALA A 105 8.00 3.42 -9.91
CA ALA A 105 9.30 2.73 -9.83
C ALA A 105 9.20 1.21 -9.56
N GLY A 106 8.01 0.60 -9.54
CA GLY A 106 7.85 -0.83 -9.22
C GLY A 106 8.04 -1.18 -7.74
N LEU A 107 8.23 -0.18 -6.87
CA LEU A 107 8.50 -0.34 -5.43
C LEU A 107 7.23 -0.55 -4.59
N GLY A 108 6.06 -0.65 -5.19
CA GLY A 108 4.80 -0.94 -4.52
C GLY A 108 4.22 0.20 -3.66
N GLY A 109 4.71 1.45 -3.80
CA GLY A 109 4.34 2.56 -2.91
C GLY A 109 2.83 2.82 -2.78
N GLY A 110 2.09 2.81 -3.90
CA GLY A 110 0.62 2.98 -3.88
C GLY A 110 -0.11 1.84 -3.15
N SER A 111 0.33 0.59 -3.38
CA SER A 111 -0.22 -0.58 -2.69
C SER A 111 0.12 -0.59 -1.20
N SER A 112 1.34 -0.16 -0.85
CA SER A 112 1.77 -0.01 0.54
C SER A 112 0.94 1.03 1.28
N ASN A 113 0.70 2.19 0.65
CA ASN A 113 -0.13 3.25 1.23
C ASN A 113 -1.57 2.74 1.46
N ALA A 114 -2.16 2.06 0.48
CA ALA A 114 -3.50 1.49 0.62
C ALA A 114 -3.57 0.44 1.74
N ALA A 115 -2.61 -0.48 1.81
CA ALA A 115 -2.50 -1.47 2.87
C ALA A 115 -2.40 -0.82 4.26
N THR A 116 -1.55 0.20 4.37
CA THR A 116 -1.36 0.95 5.61
C THR A 116 -2.65 1.64 6.04
N VAL A 117 -3.39 2.25 5.11
CA VAL A 117 -4.69 2.87 5.40
C VAL A 117 -5.72 1.85 5.84
N ILE A 118 -5.80 0.68 5.19
CA ILE A 118 -6.70 -0.42 5.60
C ILE A 118 -6.41 -0.82 7.06
N MET A 119 -5.15 -1.09 7.38
CA MET A 119 -4.74 -1.52 8.73
C MET A 119 -4.95 -0.40 9.78
N ALA A 120 -4.61 0.84 9.41
CA ALA A 120 -4.74 1.99 10.31
C ALA A 120 -6.19 2.30 10.64
N ILE A 121 -7.09 2.32 9.65
CA ILE A 121 -8.53 2.55 9.86
C ILE A 121 -9.13 1.39 10.68
N ASN A 122 -8.72 0.14 10.42
CA ASN A 122 -9.13 -1.00 11.24
C ASN A 122 -8.77 -0.81 12.72
N LYS A 123 -7.55 -0.35 12.99
CA LYS A 123 -7.04 -0.10 14.34
C LYS A 123 -7.70 1.11 15.00
N LEU A 124 -7.67 2.28 14.34
CA LEU A 124 -8.16 3.54 14.90
C LEU A 124 -9.68 3.54 15.05
N GLY A 125 -10.40 2.96 14.09
CA GLY A 125 -11.85 2.82 14.09
C GLY A 125 -12.36 1.66 14.95
N LYS A 126 -11.47 0.90 15.62
CA LYS A 126 -11.80 -0.29 16.41
C LYS A 126 -12.71 -1.27 15.66
N ILE A 127 -12.46 -1.44 14.36
CA ILE A 127 -13.29 -2.28 13.47
C ILE A 127 -13.10 -3.76 13.82
N ASN A 128 -11.89 -4.14 14.29
CA ASN A 128 -11.55 -5.49 14.76
C ASN A 128 -11.66 -6.58 13.67
N MET A 129 -11.47 -6.23 12.40
CA MET A 129 -11.39 -7.21 11.33
C MET A 129 -10.13 -8.07 11.50
N SER A 130 -10.25 -9.36 11.19
CA SER A 130 -9.12 -10.29 11.20
C SER A 130 -8.13 -9.93 10.09
N LYS A 131 -6.85 -10.33 10.25
CA LYS A 131 -5.83 -10.15 9.21
C LYS A 131 -6.24 -10.80 7.88
N ILE A 132 -6.91 -11.94 7.94
CA ILE A 132 -7.40 -12.68 6.77
C ILE A 132 -8.43 -11.83 6.01
N ASP A 133 -9.35 -11.18 6.72
CA ASP A 133 -10.37 -10.35 6.09
C ASP A 133 -9.77 -9.05 5.52
N LEU A 134 -8.81 -8.45 6.21
CA LEU A 134 -8.06 -7.30 5.66
C LEU A 134 -7.34 -7.67 4.36
N ILE A 135 -6.71 -8.84 4.29
CA ILE A 135 -6.06 -9.37 3.08
C ILE A 135 -7.08 -9.53 1.95
N LYS A 136 -8.25 -10.12 2.22
CA LYS A 136 -9.33 -10.27 1.23
C LYS A 136 -9.81 -8.91 0.70
N HIS A 137 -9.97 -7.93 1.58
CA HIS A 137 -10.32 -6.56 1.19
C HIS A 137 -9.22 -5.90 0.35
N GLY A 138 -7.97 -6.05 0.77
CA GLY A 138 -6.81 -5.51 0.05
C GLY A 138 -6.67 -6.08 -1.36
N LEU A 139 -6.89 -7.39 -1.54
CA LEU A 139 -6.79 -8.06 -2.84
C LEU A 139 -7.77 -7.48 -3.88
N ARG A 140 -8.95 -7.03 -3.46
CA ARG A 140 -9.93 -6.38 -4.36
C ARG A 140 -9.43 -5.06 -4.95
N LEU A 141 -8.48 -4.41 -4.28
CA LEU A 141 -7.91 -3.13 -4.69
C LEU A 141 -6.60 -3.29 -5.48
N GLY A 142 -5.84 -4.35 -5.21
CA GLY A 142 -4.59 -4.60 -5.93
C GLY A 142 -3.85 -5.83 -5.42
N ALA A 143 -3.14 -6.52 -6.33
CA ALA A 143 -2.47 -7.79 -6.07
C ALA A 143 -1.31 -7.69 -5.06
N ASP A 144 -0.62 -6.56 -4.99
CA ASP A 144 0.49 -6.34 -4.03
C ASP A 144 0.01 -5.96 -2.62
N ILE A 145 -1.25 -5.52 -2.45
CA ILE A 145 -1.77 -5.05 -1.14
C ILE A 145 -1.74 -6.14 -0.07
N PRO A 146 -2.11 -7.41 -0.37
CA PRO A 146 -1.99 -8.52 0.56
C PRO A 146 -0.59 -8.67 1.19
N PHE A 147 0.47 -8.48 0.40
CA PHE A 147 1.85 -8.55 0.87
C PHE A 147 2.15 -7.50 1.94
N PHE A 148 1.73 -6.25 1.72
CA PHE A 148 1.94 -5.17 2.69
C PHE A 148 1.10 -5.33 3.95
N ILE A 149 -0.12 -5.89 3.85
CA ILE A 149 -0.94 -6.26 5.02
C ILE A 149 -0.28 -7.42 5.77
N ASN A 150 0.33 -8.39 5.05
CA ASN A 150 1.08 -9.46 5.68
C ASN A 150 2.27 -8.93 6.49
N GLY A 151 2.97 -7.92 5.99
CA GLY A 151 4.03 -7.20 6.70
C GLY A 151 5.30 -8.02 6.93
N LYS A 152 5.55 -9.04 6.10
CA LYS A 152 6.74 -9.90 6.15
C LYS A 152 7.24 -10.17 4.75
N ASN A 153 8.54 -10.46 4.64
CA ASN A 153 9.12 -10.95 3.39
C ASN A 153 8.48 -12.29 3.01
N ALA A 154 8.22 -12.49 1.72
CA ALA A 154 7.48 -13.65 1.27
C ALA A 154 7.98 -14.20 -0.07
N TRP A 155 7.91 -15.52 -0.22
CA TRP A 155 7.78 -16.19 -1.51
C TRP A 155 6.37 -15.96 -2.00
N VAL A 156 6.25 -15.52 -3.24
CA VAL A 156 5.00 -15.02 -3.82
C VAL A 156 4.65 -15.82 -5.06
N GLU A 157 3.40 -16.27 -5.16
CA GLU A 157 2.85 -16.99 -6.28
C GLU A 157 1.46 -16.47 -6.67
N GLY A 158 0.82 -17.11 -7.66
CA GLY A 158 -0.46 -16.65 -8.20
C GLY A 158 -0.29 -15.37 -9.00
N ILE A 159 -1.16 -14.39 -8.80
CA ILE A 159 -1.03 -13.03 -9.36
C ILE A 159 -0.28 -12.08 -8.41
N GLY A 160 0.21 -12.58 -7.25
CA GLY A 160 0.85 -11.82 -6.17
C GLY A 160 0.19 -12.03 -4.80
N GLU A 161 -0.88 -12.83 -4.72
CA GLU A 161 -1.73 -13.00 -3.54
C GLU A 161 -1.37 -14.24 -2.69
N LEU A 162 -0.69 -15.24 -3.27
CA LEU A 162 -0.27 -16.43 -2.53
C LEU A 162 1.07 -16.15 -1.86
N LEU A 163 1.05 -16.02 -0.54
CA LEU A 163 2.19 -15.57 0.25
C LEU A 163 2.65 -16.66 1.21
N ASN A 164 3.90 -17.07 1.09
CA ASN A 164 4.57 -17.93 2.06
C ASN A 164 5.69 -17.13 2.73
N ASP A 165 5.58 -16.90 4.03
CA ASP A 165 6.57 -16.13 4.80
C ASP A 165 7.96 -16.78 4.67
N ILE A 166 8.97 -15.96 4.37
CA ILE A 166 10.37 -16.41 4.30
C ILE A 166 11.27 -15.50 5.10
N LYS A 167 12.36 -16.05 5.60
CA LYS A 167 13.44 -15.27 6.21
C LYS A 167 14.48 -14.97 5.14
N ILE A 168 14.79 -13.68 4.99
CA ILE A 168 15.85 -13.20 4.09
C ILE A 168 16.91 -12.55 4.98
N THR A 169 18.17 -12.80 4.64
CA THR A 169 19.30 -12.13 5.32
C THR A 169 19.21 -10.62 5.12
N ASN A 170 19.44 -9.86 6.18
CA ASN A 170 19.49 -8.41 6.10
C ASN A 170 20.56 -7.97 5.10
N SER A 171 20.16 -7.18 4.12
CA SER A 171 21.03 -6.70 3.06
C SER A 171 20.77 -5.21 2.83
N THR A 172 21.80 -4.49 2.40
CA THR A 172 21.70 -3.10 1.98
C THR A 172 21.56 -3.05 0.47
N TYR A 173 20.59 -2.27 -0.01
CA TYR A 173 20.31 -2.11 -1.44
C TYR A 173 20.56 -0.67 -1.86
N VAL A 174 21.14 -0.49 -3.04
CA VAL A 174 21.16 0.78 -3.76
C VAL A 174 20.05 0.70 -4.82
N VAL A 175 19.04 1.54 -4.70
CA VAL A 175 17.91 1.60 -5.64
C VAL A 175 18.11 2.76 -6.58
N ILE A 176 18.27 2.46 -7.88
CA ILE A 176 18.39 3.47 -8.95
C ILE A 176 17.06 3.53 -9.69
N VAL A 177 16.45 4.70 -9.72
CA VAL A 177 15.17 4.95 -10.41
C VAL A 177 15.44 5.88 -11.58
N PRO A 178 15.55 5.37 -12.81
CA PRO A 178 15.73 6.22 -14.00
C PRO A 178 14.45 7.01 -14.29
N ASN A 179 14.58 8.18 -14.93
CA ASN A 179 13.45 9.01 -15.37
C ASN A 179 12.70 8.41 -16.58
N LEU A 180 12.34 7.13 -16.48
CA LEU A 180 11.59 6.39 -17.49
C LEU A 180 10.33 5.81 -16.83
N SER A 181 9.18 6.17 -17.37
CA SER A 181 7.92 5.54 -16.96
C SER A 181 7.62 4.36 -17.88
N ILE A 182 7.71 3.15 -17.35
CA ILE A 182 7.34 1.93 -18.09
C ILE A 182 6.00 1.44 -17.57
N ASN A 183 5.01 1.33 -18.45
CA ASN A 183 3.70 0.79 -18.08
C ASN A 183 3.84 -0.70 -17.76
N THR A 184 3.34 -1.13 -16.60
CA THR A 184 3.38 -2.53 -16.16
C THR A 184 2.77 -3.48 -17.19
N LYS A 185 1.72 -3.05 -17.92
CA LYS A 185 1.11 -3.85 -18.99
C LYS A 185 2.11 -4.16 -20.13
N THR A 186 3.02 -3.24 -20.43
CA THR A 186 4.04 -3.43 -21.48
C THR A 186 5.13 -4.40 -21.06
N ILE A 187 5.39 -4.55 -19.75
CA ILE A 187 6.39 -5.49 -19.22
C ILE A 187 5.88 -6.94 -19.29
N PHE A 188 4.57 -7.13 -19.14
CA PHE A 188 3.92 -8.46 -19.12
C PHE A 188 3.31 -8.86 -20.48
N SER A 189 3.40 -8.03 -21.51
CA SER A 189 3.02 -8.36 -22.90
C SER A 189 4.16 -9.03 -23.65
#